data_b4ade491aac8b5952e3debd95c7755b4
#
_entry.id   b4ade491aac8b5952e3debd95c7755b4
#
_cell.length_a   1.000
_cell.length_b   1.000
_cell.length_c   1.000
_cell.angle_alpha   90.00
_cell.angle_beta   90.00
_cell.angle_gamma   90.00
#
_symmetry.space_group_name_H-M   'P 1'
#
loop_
_entity.id
_entity.type
_entity.pdbx_description
1 polymer ?
#
loop_
_entity_poly.entity_id
_entity_poly.type
_entity_poly.pdbx_seq_one_letter_code
_entity_poly.pdbx_strand_id
1 'polypeptide(L)'
;MLYSCFLKRTIDFIVAFFVLAVIWPILLLLIIFLHFTNKGAGVFFTQDRPGKNARIFKAIKFKTMTDERDSGGYLLPDAERLTKIGKIVRSLSIDELPQLINVLKGDMALVGPRPLLPKYLPLYSEEQFRRHEVRPGITGWAQVNGRNDISWKRKFELDVWYVDHISFWLDVKIIMLTIKKVFVREGINKEGNATTEAFNLSLIHISEPTRPLYI
;
A
#
# COMPACT_ATOMS: atom_id res chain seq x y z
N MET A 1 23.81 8.27 -4.57
CA MET A 1 23.42 9.30 -3.60
C MET A 1 22.58 10.43 -4.21
N LEU A 2 22.97 11.05 -5.34
CA LEU A 2 22.23 12.19 -5.93
C LEU A 2 20.76 11.88 -6.26
N TYR A 3 20.48 10.70 -6.81
CA TYR A 3 19.13 10.28 -7.16
C TYR A 3 18.22 10.16 -5.93
N SER A 4 18.61 9.41 -4.93
CA SER A 4 17.78 9.14 -3.74
C SER A 4 17.50 10.39 -2.88
N CYS A 5 18.44 11.35 -2.86
CA CYS A 5 18.32 12.56 -2.02
C CYS A 5 17.44 13.64 -2.65
N PHE A 6 17.58 13.91 -3.95
CA PHE A 6 16.93 15.07 -4.57
C PHE A 6 16.14 14.72 -5.83
N LEU A 7 16.76 14.07 -6.82
CA LEU A 7 16.14 13.81 -8.12
C LEU A 7 14.88 12.95 -8.02
N LYS A 8 14.89 11.92 -7.19
CA LYS A 8 13.72 11.06 -6.98
C LYS A 8 12.50 11.86 -6.54
N ARG A 9 12.65 12.79 -5.59
CA ARG A 9 11.53 13.61 -5.10
C ARG A 9 10.95 14.49 -6.19
N THR A 10 11.81 15.12 -7.00
CA THR A 10 11.39 15.98 -8.10
C THR A 10 10.65 15.18 -9.17
N ILE A 11 11.19 14.03 -9.55
CA ILE A 11 10.56 13.13 -10.54
C ILE A 11 9.21 12.62 -10.01
N ASP A 12 9.15 12.13 -8.77
CA ASP A 12 7.91 11.64 -8.15
C ASP A 12 6.83 12.75 -8.18
N PHE A 13 7.20 14.00 -7.84
CA PHE A 13 6.28 15.13 -7.85
C PHE A 13 5.77 15.44 -9.28
N ILE A 14 6.68 15.56 -10.24
CA ILE A 14 6.35 15.88 -11.63
C ILE A 14 5.43 14.81 -12.21
N VAL A 15 5.80 13.53 -12.06
CA VAL A 15 4.99 12.42 -12.58
C VAL A 15 3.63 12.37 -11.90
N ALA A 16 3.56 12.49 -10.57
CA ALA A 16 2.29 12.50 -9.85
C ALA A 16 1.39 13.67 -10.28
N PHE A 17 1.95 14.86 -10.51
CA PHE A 17 1.23 16.02 -10.97
C PHE A 17 0.62 15.78 -12.37
N PHE A 18 1.43 15.34 -13.34
CA PHE A 18 0.94 15.09 -14.69
C PHE A 18 -0.06 13.95 -14.75
N VAL A 19 0.16 12.86 -14.00
CA VAL A 19 -0.80 11.76 -13.91
C VAL A 19 -2.14 12.28 -13.38
N LEU A 20 -2.16 13.01 -12.27
CA LEU A 20 -3.39 13.60 -11.73
C LEU A 20 -4.04 14.57 -12.70
N ALA A 21 -3.26 15.42 -13.39
CA ALA A 21 -3.78 16.36 -14.40
C ALA A 21 -4.47 15.66 -15.59
N VAL A 22 -4.01 14.46 -15.95
CA VAL A 22 -4.61 13.66 -17.01
C VAL A 22 -5.84 12.89 -16.53
N ILE A 23 -5.75 12.25 -15.35
CA ILE A 23 -6.81 11.34 -14.88
C ILE A 23 -7.94 12.04 -14.10
N TRP A 24 -7.81 13.35 -13.76
CA TRP A 24 -8.78 14.05 -12.90
C TRP A 24 -10.24 13.97 -13.42
N PRO A 25 -10.55 13.99 -14.74
CA PRO A 25 -11.94 13.88 -15.16
C PRO A 25 -12.52 12.50 -14.83
N ILE A 26 -11.70 11.45 -14.96
CA ILE A 26 -12.09 10.07 -14.62
C ILE A 26 -12.29 9.95 -13.11
N LEU A 27 -11.38 10.56 -12.31
CA LEU A 27 -11.53 10.58 -10.86
C LEU A 27 -12.78 11.32 -10.42
N LEU A 28 -13.13 12.42 -11.09
CA LEU A 28 -14.37 13.17 -10.80
C LEU A 28 -15.62 12.32 -11.07
N LEU A 29 -15.68 11.62 -12.20
CA LEU A 29 -16.76 10.68 -12.49
C LEU A 29 -16.85 9.58 -11.42
N LEU A 30 -15.72 9.03 -11.00
CA LEU A 30 -15.67 8.03 -9.97
C LEU A 30 -16.13 8.59 -8.62
N ILE A 31 -15.76 9.81 -8.26
CA ILE A 31 -16.23 10.52 -7.05
C ILE A 31 -17.76 10.62 -7.04
N ILE A 32 -18.34 11.08 -8.15
CA ILE A 32 -19.79 11.19 -8.30
C ILE A 32 -20.43 9.81 -8.12
N PHE A 33 -19.90 8.81 -8.77
CA PHE A 33 -20.41 7.44 -8.73
C PHE A 33 -20.34 6.83 -7.32
N LEU A 34 -19.20 6.96 -6.64
CA LEU A 34 -19.01 6.49 -5.27
C LEU A 34 -19.90 7.25 -4.26
N HIS A 35 -20.17 8.53 -4.51
CA HIS A 35 -21.08 9.31 -3.67
C HIS A 35 -22.47 8.65 -3.58
N PHE A 36 -23.02 8.21 -4.72
CA PHE A 36 -24.32 7.56 -4.75
C PHE A 36 -24.29 6.11 -4.24
N THR A 37 -23.22 5.36 -4.53
CA THR A 37 -23.17 3.92 -4.22
C THR A 37 -22.77 3.60 -2.78
N ASN A 38 -22.10 4.53 -2.10
CA ASN A 38 -21.65 4.33 -0.72
C ASN A 38 -22.73 4.67 0.33
N LYS A 39 -23.97 4.95 -0.09
CA LYS A 39 -25.12 5.18 0.83
C LYS A 39 -24.80 6.19 1.95
N GLY A 40 -24.16 7.30 1.62
CA GLY A 40 -23.82 8.35 2.58
C GLY A 40 -22.55 8.13 3.40
N ALA A 41 -21.85 7.00 3.22
CA ALA A 41 -20.58 6.73 3.92
C ALA A 41 -19.41 7.64 3.47
N GLY A 42 -19.63 8.49 2.46
CA GLY A 42 -18.60 9.36 1.88
C GLY A 42 -17.79 8.68 0.78
N VAL A 43 -16.92 9.46 0.14
CA VAL A 43 -16.16 9.02 -1.05
C VAL A 43 -14.71 8.71 -0.69
N PHE A 44 -14.16 9.40 0.29
CA PHE A 44 -12.78 9.25 0.70
C PHE A 44 -12.66 8.55 2.05
N PHE A 45 -11.59 7.77 2.18
CA PHE A 45 -11.16 7.13 3.40
C PHE A 45 -9.73 7.54 3.68
N THR A 46 -9.44 7.90 4.92
CA THR A 46 -8.07 8.21 5.36
C THR A 46 -7.64 7.25 6.45
N GLN A 47 -6.38 6.84 6.42
CA GLN A 47 -5.81 5.94 7.40
C GLN A 47 -4.40 6.38 7.79
N ASP A 48 -4.12 6.40 9.09
CA ASP A 48 -2.80 6.71 9.60
C ASP A 48 -1.81 5.63 9.17
N ARG A 49 -0.68 6.07 8.63
CA ARG A 49 0.41 5.23 8.13
C ARG A 49 1.76 5.81 8.49
N PRO A 50 2.76 4.98 8.86
CA PRO A 50 4.12 5.46 9.05
C PRO A 50 4.78 5.76 7.69
N GLY A 51 5.33 6.94 7.59
CA GLY A 51 6.13 7.42 6.47
C GLY A 51 7.63 7.32 6.72
N LYS A 52 8.40 8.22 6.06
CA LYS A 52 9.84 8.32 6.28
C LYS A 52 10.13 8.66 7.75
N ASN A 53 11.15 7.98 8.32
CA ASN A 53 11.52 8.08 9.74
C ASN A 53 10.34 7.81 10.68
N ALA A 54 9.44 6.90 10.28
CA ALA A 54 8.23 6.50 11.00
C ALA A 54 7.26 7.66 11.34
N ARG A 55 7.38 8.83 10.72
CA ARG A 55 6.44 9.94 10.90
C ARG A 55 5.08 9.56 10.36
N ILE A 56 4.05 9.68 11.19
CA ILE A 56 2.69 9.30 10.82
C ILE A 56 2.10 10.34 9.86
N PHE A 57 1.49 9.86 8.77
CA PHE A 57 0.72 10.65 7.83
C PHE A 57 -0.63 9.99 7.54
N LYS A 58 -1.57 10.73 6.95
CA LYS A 58 -2.88 10.22 6.53
C LYS A 58 -2.83 9.78 5.07
N ALA A 59 -2.77 8.47 4.82
CA ALA A 59 -2.92 7.92 3.47
C ALA A 59 -4.37 8.07 2.99
N ILE A 60 -4.55 8.65 1.81
CA ILE A 60 -5.87 8.95 1.24
C ILE A 60 -6.23 7.86 0.24
N LYS A 61 -7.45 7.31 0.34
CA LYS A 61 -7.99 6.31 -0.58
C LYS A 61 -9.45 6.62 -0.93
N PHE A 62 -9.92 6.04 -2.02
CA PHE A 62 -11.37 5.97 -2.23
C PHE A 62 -12.00 4.98 -1.26
N LYS A 63 -13.13 5.37 -0.70
CA LYS A 63 -13.96 4.50 0.15
C LYS A 63 -14.80 3.59 -0.74
N THR A 64 -14.63 2.30 -0.57
CA THR A 64 -15.24 1.26 -1.39
C THR A 64 -16.25 0.42 -0.62
N MET A 65 -16.51 0.80 0.63
CA MET A 65 -17.41 0.12 1.57
C MET A 65 -18.42 1.10 2.14
N THR A 66 -19.60 0.58 2.49
CA THR A 66 -20.62 1.32 3.25
C THR A 66 -20.25 1.37 4.74
N ASP A 67 -20.95 2.20 5.52
CA ASP A 67 -20.86 2.24 6.98
C ASP A 67 -22.06 1.54 7.65
N GLU A 68 -22.65 0.56 6.96
CA GLU A 68 -23.78 -0.22 7.46
C GLU A 68 -23.41 -0.96 8.75
N ARG A 69 -24.37 -0.96 9.69
CA ARG A 69 -24.21 -1.50 11.03
C ARG A 69 -25.28 -2.55 11.30
N ASP A 70 -24.99 -3.45 12.21
CA ASP A 70 -25.97 -4.41 12.73
C ASP A 70 -26.93 -3.76 13.74
N SER A 71 -27.88 -4.53 14.25
CA SER A 71 -28.84 -4.09 15.29
C SER A 71 -28.17 -3.67 16.61
N GLY A 72 -26.94 -4.11 16.86
CA GLY A 72 -26.13 -3.72 18.02
C GLY A 72 -25.29 -2.45 17.82
N GLY A 73 -25.35 -1.83 16.62
CA GLY A 73 -24.57 -0.64 16.29
C GLY A 73 -23.13 -0.91 15.87
N TYR A 74 -22.71 -2.17 15.74
CA TYR A 74 -21.38 -2.55 15.24
C TYR A 74 -21.37 -2.57 13.70
N LEU A 75 -20.23 -2.20 13.11
CA LEU A 75 -20.07 -2.28 11.66
C LEU A 75 -20.25 -3.73 11.19
N LEU A 76 -21.02 -3.92 10.13
CA LEU A 76 -21.12 -5.23 9.46
C LEU A 76 -19.75 -5.73 8.99
N PRO A 77 -19.59 -7.05 8.80
CA PRO A 77 -18.36 -7.62 8.24
C PRO A 77 -17.95 -6.96 6.92
N ASP A 78 -16.65 -6.84 6.68
CA ASP A 78 -16.09 -6.18 5.49
C ASP A 78 -16.66 -6.73 4.16
N ALA A 79 -16.94 -8.04 4.12
CA ALA A 79 -17.52 -8.70 2.94
C ALA A 79 -18.93 -8.20 2.59
N GLU A 80 -19.73 -7.84 3.60
CA GLU A 80 -21.12 -7.35 3.43
C GLU A 80 -21.13 -5.85 3.10
N ARG A 81 -20.19 -5.08 3.65
CA ARG A 81 -20.07 -3.63 3.40
C ARG A 81 -19.45 -3.29 2.06
N LEU A 82 -18.71 -4.24 1.46
CA LEU A 82 -18.00 -4.04 0.20
C LEU A 82 -19.00 -3.96 -0.97
N THR A 83 -19.15 -2.79 -1.57
CA THR A 83 -20.07 -2.58 -2.69
C THR A 83 -19.58 -3.30 -3.95
N LYS A 84 -20.51 -3.61 -4.90
CA LYS A 84 -20.14 -4.24 -6.19
C LYS A 84 -19.11 -3.39 -6.95
N ILE A 85 -19.29 -2.07 -6.93
CA ILE A 85 -18.36 -1.12 -7.54
C ILE A 85 -17.05 -1.05 -6.74
N GLY A 86 -17.13 -1.07 -5.42
CA GLY A 86 -15.96 -1.16 -4.56
C GLY A 86 -15.08 -2.37 -4.88
N LYS A 87 -15.68 -3.51 -5.21
CA LYS A 87 -14.94 -4.69 -5.70
C LYS A 87 -14.15 -4.39 -6.98
N ILE A 88 -14.79 -3.76 -7.96
CA ILE A 88 -14.14 -3.40 -9.23
C ILE A 88 -13.00 -2.39 -8.99
N VAL A 89 -13.28 -1.34 -8.21
CA VAL A 89 -12.31 -0.28 -7.89
C VAL A 89 -11.08 -0.86 -7.19
N ARG A 90 -11.26 -1.79 -6.23
CA ARG A 90 -10.16 -2.50 -5.56
C ARG A 90 -9.41 -3.46 -6.49
N SER A 91 -10.12 -4.20 -7.31
CA SER A 91 -9.47 -5.16 -8.23
C SER A 91 -8.56 -4.50 -9.26
N LEU A 92 -8.83 -3.25 -9.59
CA LEU A 92 -8.02 -2.42 -10.47
C LEU A 92 -7.03 -1.52 -9.70
N SER A 93 -7.02 -1.59 -8.36
CA SER A 93 -6.22 -0.71 -7.48
C SER A 93 -6.50 0.79 -7.68
N ILE A 94 -7.64 1.14 -8.24
CA ILE A 94 -8.07 2.53 -8.47
C ILE A 94 -8.33 3.24 -7.13
N ASP A 95 -8.69 2.49 -6.09
CA ASP A 95 -8.88 3.03 -4.73
C ASP A 95 -7.62 3.70 -4.16
N GLU A 96 -6.44 3.37 -4.67
CA GLU A 96 -5.17 3.94 -4.22
C GLU A 96 -4.73 5.18 -5.01
N LEU A 97 -5.41 5.54 -6.11
CA LEU A 97 -5.04 6.72 -6.91
C LEU A 97 -5.05 8.05 -6.13
N PRO A 98 -5.93 8.29 -5.14
CA PRO A 98 -5.84 9.49 -4.32
C PRO A 98 -4.53 9.63 -3.53
N GLN A 99 -3.75 8.55 -3.34
CA GLN A 99 -2.41 8.62 -2.73
C GLN A 99 -1.41 9.42 -3.57
N LEU A 100 -1.68 9.68 -4.87
CA LEU A 100 -0.90 10.63 -5.66
C LEU A 100 -0.89 12.03 -5.01
N ILE A 101 -1.96 12.40 -4.29
CA ILE A 101 -1.99 13.65 -3.49
C ILE A 101 -0.97 13.57 -2.34
N ASN A 102 -0.81 12.40 -1.70
CA ASN A 102 0.23 12.20 -0.68
C ASN A 102 1.64 12.28 -1.30
N VAL A 103 1.81 11.83 -2.55
CA VAL A 103 3.07 12.02 -3.28
C VAL A 103 3.34 13.50 -3.53
N LEU A 104 2.36 14.28 -3.97
CA LEU A 104 2.50 15.73 -4.15
C LEU A 104 2.85 16.46 -2.83
N LYS A 105 2.22 16.06 -1.72
CA LYS A 105 2.51 16.59 -0.38
C LYS A 105 3.91 16.21 0.12
N GLY A 106 4.48 15.11 -0.37
CA GLY A 106 5.80 14.62 0.07
C GLY A 106 5.74 13.57 1.18
N ASP A 107 4.56 13.11 1.56
CA ASP A 107 4.37 12.03 2.51
C ASP A 107 4.79 10.68 1.91
N MET A 108 4.56 10.51 0.60
CA MET A 108 4.81 9.29 -0.16
C MET A 108 5.72 9.56 -1.37
N ALA A 109 6.18 8.47 -1.97
CA ALA A 109 6.84 8.36 -3.26
C ALA A 109 5.98 7.53 -4.23
N LEU A 110 6.26 7.58 -5.53
CA LEU A 110 5.64 6.64 -6.47
C LEU A 110 6.10 5.21 -6.17
N VAL A 111 7.41 5.03 -5.96
CA VAL A 111 8.03 3.74 -5.66
C VAL A 111 8.70 3.79 -4.29
N GLY A 112 8.41 2.79 -3.46
CA GLY A 112 8.96 2.64 -2.11
C GLY A 112 8.30 1.47 -1.36
N PRO A 113 8.76 1.14 -0.15
CA PRO A 113 8.11 0.18 0.72
C PRO A 113 6.64 0.53 0.98
N ARG A 114 5.74 -0.46 0.91
CA ARG A 114 4.31 -0.22 1.17
C ARG A 114 4.08 0.22 2.62
N PRO A 115 3.39 1.35 2.91
CA PRO A 115 3.15 1.78 4.28
C PRO A 115 2.18 0.82 4.98
N LEU A 116 2.62 0.24 6.09
CA LEU A 116 1.84 -0.69 6.91
C LEU A 116 1.09 0.06 8.02
N LEU A 117 0.46 -0.66 8.94
CA LEU A 117 -0.27 -0.03 10.06
C LEU A 117 0.68 0.45 11.15
N PRO A 118 0.41 1.58 11.83
CA PRO A 118 1.24 2.09 12.91
C PRO A 118 1.45 1.09 14.06
N LYS A 119 0.47 0.22 14.30
CA LYS A 119 0.55 -0.84 15.33
C LYS A 119 1.68 -1.85 15.12
N TYR A 120 2.29 -1.88 13.91
CA TYR A 120 3.41 -2.77 13.60
C TYR A 120 4.77 -2.15 13.92
N LEU A 121 4.85 -0.83 14.17
CA LEU A 121 6.12 -0.16 14.46
C LEU A 121 6.90 -0.80 15.64
N PRO A 122 6.27 -1.14 16.78
CA PRO A 122 6.98 -1.75 17.89
C PRO A 122 7.38 -3.22 17.65
N LEU A 123 6.92 -3.83 16.54
CA LEU A 123 7.17 -5.23 16.23
C LEU A 123 8.33 -5.42 15.25
N TYR A 124 8.88 -4.35 14.68
CA TYR A 124 9.99 -4.45 13.73
C TYR A 124 11.31 -4.69 14.45
N SER A 125 12.14 -5.58 13.90
CA SER A 125 13.57 -5.59 14.23
C SER A 125 14.25 -4.33 13.69
N GLU A 126 15.47 -4.04 14.18
CA GLU A 126 16.25 -2.89 13.66
C GLU A 126 16.42 -2.96 12.14
N GLU A 127 16.71 -4.14 11.60
CA GLU A 127 16.84 -4.34 10.16
C GLU A 127 15.52 -4.08 9.42
N GLN A 128 14.40 -4.59 9.92
CA GLN A 128 13.08 -4.35 9.32
C GLN A 128 12.66 -2.88 9.41
N PHE A 129 13.09 -2.17 10.45
CA PHE A 129 12.79 -0.76 10.64
C PHE A 129 13.45 0.14 9.58
N ARG A 130 14.56 -0.30 8.97
CA ARG A 130 15.25 0.40 7.89
C ARG A 130 14.36 0.73 6.69
N ARG A 131 13.26 -0.01 6.50
CA ARG A 131 12.24 0.30 5.49
C ARG A 131 11.66 1.72 5.59
N HIS A 132 11.80 2.35 6.77
CA HIS A 132 11.38 3.73 7.03
C HIS A 132 12.46 4.78 6.76
N GLU A 133 13.66 4.40 6.32
CA GLU A 133 14.70 5.34 5.89
C GLU A 133 14.31 6.14 4.65
N VAL A 134 13.35 5.62 3.88
CA VAL A 134 12.82 6.22 2.66
C VAL A 134 11.32 6.51 2.77
N ARG A 135 10.78 7.31 1.84
CA ARG A 135 9.33 7.50 1.75
C ARG A 135 8.65 6.21 1.31
N PRO A 136 7.50 5.86 1.92
CA PRO A 136 6.70 4.74 1.44
C PRO A 136 6.19 5.03 0.02
N GLY A 137 5.99 3.95 -0.76
CA GLY A 137 5.53 4.04 -2.14
C GLY A 137 4.07 3.62 -2.33
N ILE A 138 3.47 4.10 -3.43
CA ILE A 138 2.21 3.57 -3.95
C ILE A 138 2.46 2.13 -4.45
N THR A 139 3.57 1.92 -5.14
CA THR A 139 4.10 0.60 -5.50
C THR A 139 5.51 0.40 -4.94
N GLY A 140 6.04 -0.83 -4.99
CA GLY A 140 7.38 -1.12 -4.48
C GLY A 140 7.88 -2.52 -4.83
N TRP A 141 9.12 -2.79 -4.49
CA TRP A 141 9.80 -4.02 -4.88
C TRP A 141 9.11 -5.28 -4.31
N ALA A 142 8.66 -5.24 -3.05
CA ALA A 142 7.91 -6.34 -2.46
C ALA A 142 6.55 -6.57 -3.17
N GLN A 143 5.86 -5.49 -3.58
CA GLN A 143 4.58 -5.60 -4.27
C GLN A 143 4.72 -6.26 -5.64
N VAL A 144 5.78 -5.97 -6.38
CA VAL A 144 5.99 -6.58 -7.70
C VAL A 144 6.61 -7.98 -7.65
N ASN A 145 7.17 -8.41 -6.51
CA ASN A 145 7.80 -9.72 -6.35
C ASN A 145 7.00 -10.73 -5.52
N GLY A 146 5.68 -10.53 -5.35
CA GLY A 146 4.84 -11.56 -4.71
C GLY A 146 3.62 -11.01 -3.97
N ARG A 147 3.52 -9.68 -3.78
CA ARG A 147 2.32 -9.04 -3.18
C ARG A 147 1.88 -9.71 -1.87
N ASN A 148 0.78 -10.48 -1.93
CA ASN A 148 0.17 -11.15 -0.77
C ASN A 148 0.62 -12.62 -0.62
N ASP A 149 1.31 -13.19 -1.62
CA ASP A 149 1.68 -14.61 -1.65
C ASP A 149 3.01 -14.93 -0.98
N ILE A 150 3.75 -13.90 -0.54
CA ILE A 150 5.02 -14.05 0.16
C ILE A 150 4.86 -13.81 1.67
N SER A 151 5.71 -14.47 2.46
CA SER A 151 5.75 -14.31 3.92
C SER A 151 6.09 -12.87 4.33
N TRP A 152 5.72 -12.49 5.57
CA TRP A 152 6.09 -11.19 6.13
C TRP A 152 7.59 -10.98 6.17
N LYS A 153 8.37 -12.00 6.53
CA LYS A 153 9.84 -11.97 6.51
C LYS A 153 10.34 -11.58 5.12
N ARG A 154 9.86 -12.28 4.08
CA ARG A 154 10.27 -11.99 2.71
C ARG A 154 9.86 -10.60 2.23
N LYS A 155 8.70 -10.08 2.65
CA LYS A 155 8.30 -8.70 2.35
C LYS A 155 9.28 -7.69 2.91
N PHE A 156 9.70 -7.85 4.17
CA PHE A 156 10.65 -6.95 4.81
C PHE A 156 12.04 -7.04 4.20
N GLU A 157 12.52 -8.23 3.87
CA GLU A 157 13.79 -8.42 3.14
C GLU A 157 13.78 -7.66 1.80
N LEU A 158 12.69 -7.76 1.03
CA LEU A 158 12.54 -7.06 -0.25
C LEU A 158 12.41 -5.54 -0.07
N ASP A 159 11.76 -5.09 0.99
CA ASP A 159 11.64 -3.66 1.30
C ASP A 159 13.02 -3.08 1.67
N VAL A 160 13.80 -3.75 2.53
CA VAL A 160 15.14 -3.32 2.91
C VAL A 160 16.10 -3.40 1.72
N TRP A 161 16.02 -4.47 0.93
CA TRP A 161 16.80 -4.58 -0.29
C TRP A 161 16.56 -3.39 -1.24
N TYR A 162 15.30 -2.95 -1.38
CA TYR A 162 15.00 -1.75 -2.16
C TYR A 162 15.65 -0.50 -1.59
N VAL A 163 15.66 -0.33 -0.25
CA VAL A 163 16.32 0.81 0.41
C VAL A 163 17.79 0.88 0.05
N ASP A 164 18.48 -0.28 0.02
CA ASP A 164 19.91 -0.36 -0.28
C ASP A 164 20.23 -0.16 -1.78
N HIS A 165 19.27 -0.44 -2.68
CA HIS A 165 19.50 -0.45 -4.14
C HIS A 165 18.71 0.63 -4.89
N ILE A 166 18.24 1.69 -4.19
CA ILE A 166 17.47 2.76 -4.85
C ILE A 166 18.23 3.35 -6.02
N SER A 167 17.62 3.27 -7.19
CA SER A 167 18.12 3.88 -8.43
C SER A 167 16.98 4.23 -9.38
N PHE A 168 17.24 5.16 -10.28
CA PHE A 168 16.26 5.55 -11.31
C PHE A 168 15.76 4.35 -12.12
N TRP A 169 16.69 3.51 -12.59
CA TRP A 169 16.34 2.34 -13.39
C TRP A 169 15.56 1.27 -12.62
N LEU A 170 15.84 1.12 -11.32
CA LEU A 170 15.06 0.23 -10.46
C LEU A 170 13.62 0.75 -10.31
N ASP A 171 13.43 2.04 -10.09
CA ASP A 171 12.11 2.65 -10.00
C ASP A 171 11.32 2.48 -11.30
N VAL A 172 11.94 2.75 -12.45
CA VAL A 172 11.33 2.52 -13.78
C VAL A 172 10.93 1.05 -13.94
N LYS A 173 11.83 0.11 -13.60
CA LYS A 173 11.54 -1.33 -13.65
C LYS A 173 10.34 -1.70 -12.79
N ILE A 174 10.26 -1.19 -11.56
CA ILE A 174 9.13 -1.45 -10.65
C ILE A 174 7.83 -0.90 -11.23
N ILE A 175 7.82 0.31 -11.78
CA ILE A 175 6.64 0.90 -12.42
C ILE A 175 6.17 0.03 -13.59
N MET A 176 7.08 -0.40 -14.48
CA MET A 176 6.72 -1.26 -15.62
C MET A 176 6.16 -2.60 -15.16
N LEU A 177 6.75 -3.23 -14.15
CA LEU A 177 6.23 -4.46 -13.56
C LEU A 177 4.86 -4.25 -12.90
N THR A 178 4.63 -3.10 -12.26
CA THR A 178 3.34 -2.76 -11.66
C THR A 178 2.26 -2.64 -12.74
N ILE A 179 2.54 -1.93 -13.82
CA ILE A 179 1.64 -1.79 -14.96
C ILE A 179 1.29 -3.18 -15.51
N LYS A 180 2.31 -4.02 -15.77
CA LYS A 180 2.09 -5.39 -16.25
C LYS A 180 1.17 -6.18 -15.31
N LYS A 181 1.41 -6.14 -13.99
CA LYS A 181 0.61 -6.89 -13.00
C LYS A 181 -0.85 -6.39 -12.87
N VAL A 182 -1.08 -5.09 -13.03
CA VAL A 182 -2.44 -4.53 -13.07
C VAL A 182 -3.21 -5.06 -14.28
N PHE A 183 -2.57 -5.12 -15.47
CA PHE A 183 -3.21 -5.67 -16.67
C PHE A 183 -3.45 -7.17 -16.61
N VAL A 184 -2.50 -7.94 -16.06
CA VAL A 184 -2.60 -9.42 -15.96
C VAL A 184 -3.50 -9.86 -14.79
N ARG A 185 -3.85 -8.94 -13.87
CA ARG A 185 -4.64 -9.21 -12.65
C ARG A 185 -4.05 -10.29 -11.74
N GLU A 186 -2.72 -10.46 -11.74
CA GLU A 186 -2.05 -11.42 -10.87
C GLU A 186 -2.04 -10.99 -9.39
N GLY A 187 -2.33 -11.93 -8.48
CA GLY A 187 -2.09 -11.81 -7.04
C GLY A 187 -2.97 -10.80 -6.31
N ILE A 188 -4.19 -10.49 -6.80
CA ILE A 188 -5.08 -9.50 -6.20
C ILE A 188 -5.74 -10.03 -4.93
N ASN A 189 -6.09 -11.32 -4.88
CA ASN A 189 -6.66 -11.96 -3.69
C ASN A 189 -6.08 -13.38 -3.54
N LYS A 190 -5.68 -13.76 -2.31
CA LYS A 190 -5.71 -15.17 -1.92
C LYS A 190 -7.17 -15.61 -1.95
N GLU A 191 -7.48 -16.72 -2.60
CA GLU A 191 -8.83 -17.29 -2.61
C GLU A 191 -9.36 -17.39 -1.18
N GLY A 192 -10.46 -16.68 -0.89
CA GLY A 192 -11.21 -16.79 0.37
C GLY A 192 -10.97 -15.71 1.43
N ASN A 193 -9.98 -14.81 1.33
CA ASN A 193 -9.75 -13.76 2.34
C ASN A 193 -9.80 -12.34 1.77
N ALA A 194 -10.74 -11.54 2.26
CA ALA A 194 -10.86 -10.12 1.92
C ALA A 194 -9.71 -9.25 2.48
N THR A 195 -8.93 -9.77 3.42
CA THR A 195 -7.82 -9.08 4.10
C THR A 195 -6.62 -10.00 4.30
N THR A 196 -5.41 -9.48 4.13
CA THR A 196 -4.16 -10.20 4.42
C THR A 196 -4.05 -10.48 5.93
N GLU A 197 -3.57 -11.67 6.31
CA GLU A 197 -3.29 -12.00 7.72
C GLU A 197 -2.47 -10.93 8.41
N ALA A 198 -2.86 -10.62 9.65
CA ALA A 198 -2.16 -9.60 10.44
C ALA A 198 -0.72 -10.04 10.73
N PHE A 199 0.21 -9.08 10.71
CA PHE A 199 1.58 -9.33 11.14
C PHE A 199 1.60 -9.54 12.66
N ASN A 200 2.03 -10.72 13.09
CA ASN A 200 2.21 -11.11 14.49
C ASN A 200 3.61 -11.69 14.70
N LEU A 201 4.21 -11.43 15.86
CA LEU A 201 5.52 -11.99 16.24
C LEU A 201 5.54 -13.52 16.24
N SER A 202 4.42 -14.17 16.55
CA SER A 202 4.29 -15.64 16.53
C SER A 202 4.54 -16.25 15.13
N LEU A 203 4.30 -15.50 14.06
CA LEU A 203 4.57 -15.97 12.69
C LEU A 203 6.06 -15.91 12.30
N ILE A 204 6.89 -15.21 13.09
CA ILE A 204 8.34 -15.13 12.86
C ILE A 204 9.02 -16.33 13.50
N HIS A 205 8.56 -16.79 14.68
CA HIS A 205 9.15 -17.90 15.41
C HIS A 205 8.89 -19.29 14.82
N ILE A 206 7.87 -19.44 13.96
CA ILE A 206 7.55 -20.74 13.31
C ILE A 206 8.58 -21.09 12.21
N SER A 207 9.41 -20.16 11.77
CA SER A 207 10.37 -20.37 10.66
C SER A 207 11.84 -20.44 11.07
N GLU A 208 12.19 -20.36 12.35
CA GLU A 208 13.54 -20.67 12.81
C GLU A 208 13.61 -22.16 13.13
N PRO A 209 14.42 -22.97 12.40
CA PRO A 209 14.76 -24.30 12.87
C PRO A 209 15.55 -24.11 14.18
N THR A 210 15.03 -24.69 15.26
CA THR A 210 15.75 -24.83 16.52
C THR A 210 17.15 -25.37 16.22
N ARG A 211 18.17 -24.53 16.39
CA ARG A 211 19.54 -25.03 16.43
C ARG A 211 19.63 -26.00 17.59
N PRO A 212 20.05 -27.26 17.41
CA PRO A 212 20.32 -28.14 18.53
C PRO A 212 21.44 -27.50 19.38
N LEU A 213 21.16 -27.27 20.63
CA LEU A 213 22.19 -26.99 21.63
C LEU A 213 23.02 -28.26 21.73
N TYR A 214 24.19 -28.27 21.12
CA TYR A 214 25.21 -29.24 21.47
C TYR A 214 25.77 -28.85 22.84
N ILE A 215 25.48 -29.67 23.83
CA ILE A 215 26.18 -29.75 25.11
C ILE A 215 27.55 -30.38 24.91
#